data_a58e227aae745e59c932eeb8c1e57fcb
#
_entry.id   a58e227aae745e59c932eeb8c1e57fcb
#
_cell.length_a   1.000
_cell.length_b   1.000
_cell.length_c   1.000
_cell.angle_alpha   90.00
_cell.angle_beta   90.00
_cell.angle_gamma   90.00
#
_symmetry.space_group_name_H-M   'P 1'
#
loop_
_entity.id
_entity.type
_entity.pdbx_description
1 polymer ?
#
loop_
_entity_poly.entity_id
_entity_poly.type
_entity_poly.pdbx_seq_one_letter_code
_entity_poly.pdbx_strand_id
1 'polypeptide(L)'
;MQQNLDKIAERKLPEADQKALQQVFEQTLGLIGNQEDNERKLADLKQQLTDAPKQTLEAQRELSRLKGAPVIPVTQRYATLSVPQLEQIFSERTTEQGELQKALSDANSLIITAQTRPERAQTEISASQNRIQQINGILKLGKNDGKALTPDTRNQLVAEQASIGALINLRRQELAGNSTLQDLGNARHDLVLEKTTRLDQEIQDLQTLINQKRLAQSQETVTKQSLEAQKAGGSSVLATESATNVKLSDYLLRSTDRLNELTQQNLKTRQQLDSVTQSDQALDEQISVLKGSLLLSKI
;
A
#
# COMPACT_ATOMS: atom_id res chain seq x y z
N MET A 1 -19.61 19.92 27.03
CA MET A 1 -18.23 20.25 27.43
C MET A 1 -17.75 21.53 26.77
N GLN A 2 -17.78 21.69 25.44
CA GLN A 2 -17.32 22.90 24.77
C GLN A 2 -17.93 24.19 25.33
N GLN A 3 -19.26 24.23 25.51
CA GLN A 3 -19.95 25.38 26.11
C GLN A 3 -19.48 25.73 27.54
N ASN A 4 -19.00 24.75 28.30
CA ASN A 4 -18.47 24.95 29.64
C ASN A 4 -17.03 25.49 29.60
N LEU A 5 -16.25 25.10 28.59
CA LEU A 5 -14.93 25.66 28.31
C LEU A 5 -15.04 27.17 27.99
N ASP A 6 -15.98 27.53 27.12
CA ASP A 6 -16.20 28.91 26.69
C ASP A 6 -16.65 29.83 27.86
N LYS A 7 -17.26 29.23 28.90
CA LYS A 7 -17.78 29.95 30.10
C LYS A 7 -16.86 29.94 31.32
N ILE A 8 -15.61 29.45 31.19
CA ILE A 8 -14.67 29.41 32.34
C ILE A 8 -14.43 30.81 32.89
N ALA A 9 -14.26 31.82 32.02
CA ALA A 9 -14.02 33.19 32.44
C ALA A 9 -15.20 33.78 33.26
N GLU A 10 -16.42 33.32 33.05
CA GLU A 10 -17.62 33.75 33.77
C GLU A 10 -17.67 33.24 35.20
N ARG A 11 -16.90 32.18 35.56
CA ARG A 11 -16.89 31.54 36.88
C ARG A 11 -16.15 32.33 37.95
N LYS A 12 -15.50 33.46 37.60
CA LYS A 12 -14.76 34.37 38.53
C LYS A 12 -13.79 33.65 39.49
N LEU A 13 -13.13 32.60 39.04
CA LEU A 13 -12.13 31.84 39.77
C LEU A 13 -10.76 32.55 39.74
N PRO A 14 -9.86 32.30 40.68
CA PRO A 14 -8.46 32.70 40.58
C PRO A 14 -7.84 32.19 39.26
N GLU A 15 -6.86 32.93 38.73
CA GLU A 15 -6.27 32.60 37.39
C GLU A 15 -5.66 31.18 37.36
N ALA A 16 -5.03 30.75 38.46
CA ALA A 16 -4.49 29.38 38.58
C ALA A 16 -5.60 28.30 38.48
N ASP A 17 -6.74 28.52 39.11
CA ASP A 17 -7.88 27.61 39.13
C ASP A 17 -8.59 27.60 37.75
N GLN A 18 -8.65 28.76 37.07
CA GLN A 18 -9.16 28.83 35.68
C GLN A 18 -8.32 28.01 34.75
N LYS A 19 -6.98 28.11 34.81
CA LYS A 19 -6.06 27.31 33.98
C LYS A 19 -6.20 25.80 34.25
N ALA A 20 -6.26 25.42 35.53
CA ALA A 20 -6.46 24.02 35.92
C ALA A 20 -7.78 23.46 35.38
N LEU A 21 -8.86 24.24 35.52
CA LEU A 21 -10.17 23.85 35.00
C LEU A 21 -10.21 23.74 33.47
N GLN A 22 -9.54 24.66 32.76
CA GLN A 22 -9.37 24.61 31.34
C GLN A 22 -8.68 23.33 30.89
N GLN A 23 -7.58 22.96 31.55
CA GLN A 23 -6.87 21.71 31.28
C GLN A 23 -7.78 20.47 31.45
N VAL A 24 -8.57 20.44 32.54
CA VAL A 24 -9.53 19.36 32.80
C VAL A 24 -10.54 19.24 31.63
N PHE A 25 -11.07 20.35 31.14
CA PHE A 25 -12.04 20.32 30.03
C PHE A 25 -11.39 19.94 28.71
N GLU A 26 -10.21 20.48 28.37
CA GLU A 26 -9.46 20.13 27.15
C GLU A 26 -9.11 18.63 27.15
N GLN A 27 -8.61 18.10 28.26
CA GLN A 27 -8.33 16.68 28.42
C GLN A 27 -9.62 15.83 28.28
N THR A 28 -10.72 16.27 28.87
CA THR A 28 -11.99 15.58 28.75
C THR A 28 -12.51 15.54 27.30
N LEU A 29 -12.37 16.65 26.56
CA LEU A 29 -12.71 16.69 25.14
C LEU A 29 -11.82 15.75 24.32
N GLY A 30 -10.51 15.70 24.61
CA GLY A 30 -9.59 14.76 24.00
C GLY A 30 -10.00 13.29 24.25
N LEU A 31 -10.42 12.96 25.48
CA LEU A 31 -10.90 11.63 25.84
C LEU A 31 -12.19 11.24 25.10
N ILE A 32 -13.12 12.19 24.96
CA ILE A 32 -14.34 11.99 24.16
C ILE A 32 -13.99 11.75 22.68
N GLY A 33 -13.10 12.57 22.11
CA GLY A 33 -12.61 12.38 20.74
C GLY A 33 -11.94 11.02 20.55
N ASN A 34 -11.12 10.56 21.49
CA ASN A 34 -10.51 9.23 21.44
C ASN A 34 -11.56 8.10 21.53
N GLN A 35 -12.60 8.28 22.33
CA GLN A 35 -13.72 7.33 22.40
C GLN A 35 -14.40 7.21 21.03
N GLU A 36 -14.81 8.34 20.43
CA GLU A 36 -15.47 8.37 19.12
C GLU A 36 -14.61 7.75 18.02
N ASP A 37 -13.31 8.04 18.04
CA ASP A 37 -12.35 7.45 17.10
C ASP A 37 -12.22 5.94 17.24
N ASN A 38 -12.16 5.43 18.46
CA ASN A 38 -12.10 3.99 18.72
C ASN A 38 -13.41 3.29 18.34
N GLU A 39 -14.56 3.92 18.58
CA GLU A 39 -15.87 3.39 18.18
C GLU A 39 -16.02 3.35 16.66
N ARG A 40 -15.55 4.39 15.94
CA ARG A 40 -15.51 4.42 14.47
C ARG A 40 -14.61 3.31 13.92
N LYS A 41 -13.38 3.19 14.42
CA LYS A 41 -12.45 2.13 14.04
C LYS A 41 -13.01 0.74 14.30
N LEU A 42 -13.75 0.57 15.41
CA LEU A 42 -14.43 -0.68 15.71
C LEU A 42 -15.55 -1.00 14.70
N ALA A 43 -16.31 0.01 14.28
CA ALA A 43 -17.36 -0.17 13.28
C ALA A 43 -16.76 -0.56 11.92
N ASP A 44 -15.71 0.15 11.48
CA ASP A 44 -14.98 -0.14 10.24
C ASP A 44 -14.37 -1.55 10.26
N LEU A 45 -13.76 -1.95 11.39
CA LEU A 45 -13.20 -3.29 11.55
C LEU A 45 -14.30 -4.38 11.47
N LYS A 46 -15.43 -4.17 12.09
CA LYS A 46 -16.57 -5.12 12.01
C LYS A 46 -17.04 -5.29 10.57
N GLN A 47 -17.11 -4.20 9.80
CA GLN A 47 -17.47 -4.27 8.40
C GLN A 47 -16.41 -5.06 7.61
N GLN A 48 -15.13 -4.76 7.81
CA GLN A 48 -14.02 -5.51 7.17
C GLN A 48 -14.10 -7.01 7.48
N LEU A 49 -14.34 -7.37 8.74
CA LEU A 49 -14.45 -8.76 9.16
C LEU A 49 -15.69 -9.48 8.58
N THR A 50 -16.75 -8.74 8.32
CA THR A 50 -17.94 -9.28 7.65
C THR A 50 -17.66 -9.59 6.19
N ASP A 51 -16.89 -8.74 5.50
CA ASP A 51 -16.59 -8.87 4.10
C ASP A 51 -15.39 -9.80 3.81
N ALA A 52 -14.46 -9.92 4.77
CA ALA A 52 -13.22 -10.65 4.62
C ALA A 52 -13.38 -12.11 4.16
N PRO A 53 -14.29 -12.95 4.71
CA PRO A 53 -14.43 -14.32 4.25
C PRO A 53 -14.84 -14.44 2.79
N LYS A 54 -15.73 -13.56 2.33
CA LYS A 54 -16.15 -13.48 0.94
C LYS A 54 -14.99 -13.10 0.03
N GLN A 55 -14.26 -12.06 0.40
CA GLN A 55 -13.10 -11.58 -0.36
C GLN A 55 -11.97 -12.61 -0.40
N THR A 56 -11.75 -13.35 0.69
CA THR A 56 -10.80 -14.47 0.75
C THR A 56 -11.17 -15.55 -0.27
N LEU A 57 -12.45 -15.96 -0.26
CA LEU A 57 -12.93 -16.98 -1.19
C LEU A 57 -12.86 -16.52 -2.66
N GLU A 58 -13.17 -15.26 -2.94
CA GLU A 58 -13.05 -14.66 -4.28
C GLU A 58 -11.60 -14.66 -4.74
N ALA A 59 -10.66 -14.25 -3.89
CA ALA A 59 -9.23 -14.26 -4.21
C ALA A 59 -8.71 -15.68 -4.49
N GLN A 60 -9.09 -16.66 -3.68
CA GLN A 60 -8.72 -18.07 -3.87
C GLN A 60 -9.30 -18.67 -5.16
N ARG A 61 -10.55 -18.34 -5.49
CA ARG A 61 -11.20 -18.78 -6.74
C ARG A 61 -10.51 -18.17 -7.96
N GLU A 62 -10.21 -16.88 -7.91
CA GLU A 62 -9.51 -16.18 -8.97
C GLU A 62 -8.10 -16.74 -9.16
N LEU A 63 -7.36 -16.98 -8.08
CA LEU A 63 -6.05 -17.63 -8.11
C LEU A 63 -6.13 -19.02 -8.77
N SER A 64 -7.11 -19.82 -8.37
CA SER A 64 -7.32 -21.15 -8.93
C SER A 64 -7.65 -21.08 -10.43
N ARG A 65 -8.49 -20.12 -10.83
CA ARG A 65 -8.82 -19.86 -12.24
C ARG A 65 -7.57 -19.46 -13.04
N LEU A 66 -6.77 -18.56 -12.50
CA LEU A 66 -5.52 -18.13 -13.14
C LEU A 66 -4.56 -19.31 -13.32
N LYS A 67 -4.30 -20.08 -12.27
CA LYS A 67 -3.40 -21.24 -12.33
C LYS A 67 -3.88 -22.32 -13.30
N GLY A 68 -5.18 -22.50 -13.47
CA GLY A 68 -5.78 -23.44 -14.43
C GLY A 68 -5.88 -22.89 -15.86
N ALA A 69 -5.74 -21.60 -16.07
CA ALA A 69 -5.83 -21.00 -17.40
C ALA A 69 -4.53 -21.18 -18.17
N PRO A 70 -4.61 -21.63 -19.45
CA PRO A 70 -3.43 -21.74 -20.30
C PRO A 70 -2.83 -20.36 -20.57
N VAL A 71 -1.50 -20.27 -20.50
CA VAL A 71 -0.78 -19.05 -20.89
C VAL A 71 -0.69 -19.02 -22.42
N ILE A 72 -1.39 -18.07 -23.05
CA ILE A 72 -1.31 -17.86 -24.49
C ILE A 72 -0.06 -17.02 -24.76
N PRO A 73 0.90 -17.51 -25.58
CA PRO A 73 2.11 -16.77 -25.91
C PRO A 73 1.80 -15.38 -26.48
N VAL A 74 2.56 -14.39 -26.09
CA VAL A 74 2.43 -12.98 -26.54
C VAL A 74 2.54 -12.90 -28.06
N THR A 75 3.45 -13.69 -28.65
CA THR A 75 3.64 -13.79 -30.11
C THR A 75 2.38 -14.26 -30.84
N GLN A 76 1.57 -15.11 -30.20
CA GLN A 76 0.30 -15.55 -30.78
C GLN A 76 -0.82 -14.54 -30.53
N ARG A 77 -0.90 -14.01 -29.29
CA ARG A 77 -1.95 -13.06 -28.88
C ARG A 77 -1.89 -11.75 -29.68
N TYR A 78 -0.69 -11.26 -29.96
CA TYR A 78 -0.44 -9.96 -30.55
C TYR A 78 0.24 -10.04 -31.93
N ALA A 79 0.14 -11.17 -32.60
CA ALA A 79 0.80 -11.46 -33.88
C ALA A 79 0.57 -10.37 -34.94
N THR A 80 -0.66 -9.87 -35.04
CA THR A 80 -1.10 -8.94 -36.11
C THR A 80 -0.88 -7.47 -35.78
N LEU A 81 -0.51 -7.14 -34.54
CA LEU A 81 -0.39 -5.75 -34.09
C LEU A 81 0.88 -5.10 -34.65
N SER A 82 0.78 -3.81 -34.96
CA SER A 82 1.91 -2.96 -35.32
C SER A 82 2.77 -2.61 -34.11
N VAL A 83 4.00 -2.15 -34.36
CA VAL A 83 4.92 -1.73 -33.28
C VAL A 83 4.31 -0.64 -32.37
N PRO A 84 3.70 0.45 -32.87
CA PRO A 84 3.07 1.46 -32.00
C PRO A 84 1.95 0.89 -31.12
N GLN A 85 1.15 -0.05 -31.64
CA GLN A 85 0.10 -0.70 -30.85
C GLN A 85 0.67 -1.59 -29.73
N LEU A 86 1.76 -2.31 -30.02
CA LEU A 86 2.47 -3.10 -29.00
C LEU A 86 3.11 -2.22 -27.93
N GLU A 87 3.66 -1.07 -28.30
CA GLU A 87 4.23 -0.09 -27.37
C GLU A 87 3.17 0.50 -26.44
N GLN A 88 1.97 0.75 -26.96
CA GLN A 88 0.85 1.18 -26.14
C GLN A 88 0.47 0.10 -25.11
N ILE A 89 0.30 -1.16 -25.55
CA ILE A 89 0.00 -2.28 -24.64
C ILE A 89 1.12 -2.45 -23.61
N PHE A 90 2.38 -2.34 -24.02
CA PHE A 90 3.51 -2.41 -23.10
C PHE A 90 3.44 -1.33 -22.01
N SER A 91 3.10 -0.09 -22.38
CA SER A 91 2.91 1.00 -21.44
C SER A 91 1.75 0.74 -20.47
N GLU A 92 0.61 0.22 -20.96
CA GLU A 92 -0.55 -0.14 -20.13
C GLU A 92 -0.19 -1.25 -19.14
N ARG A 93 0.54 -2.29 -19.58
CA ARG A 93 0.99 -3.40 -18.73
C ARG A 93 2.02 -2.93 -17.68
N THR A 94 2.89 -1.99 -18.01
CA THR A 94 3.83 -1.41 -17.05
C THR A 94 3.10 -0.59 -15.96
N THR A 95 2.02 0.09 -16.33
CA THR A 95 1.16 0.79 -15.35
C THR A 95 0.45 -0.21 -14.41
N GLU A 96 -0.13 -1.28 -14.98
CA GLU A 96 -0.77 -2.36 -14.22
C GLU A 96 0.21 -3.03 -13.25
N GLN A 97 1.47 -3.21 -13.64
CA GLN A 97 2.54 -3.72 -12.77
C GLN A 97 2.71 -2.87 -11.52
N GLY A 98 2.73 -1.53 -11.66
CA GLY A 98 2.80 -0.62 -10.51
C GLY A 98 1.59 -0.75 -9.57
N GLU A 99 0.38 -0.95 -10.10
CA GLU A 99 -0.81 -1.19 -9.30
C GLU A 99 -0.75 -2.52 -8.53
N LEU A 100 -0.26 -3.59 -9.19
CA LEU A 100 -0.07 -4.88 -8.53
C LEU A 100 1.00 -4.84 -7.43
N GLN A 101 2.08 -4.08 -7.62
CA GLN A 101 3.10 -3.90 -6.57
C GLN A 101 2.52 -3.21 -5.34
N LYS A 102 1.69 -2.17 -5.53
CA LYS A 102 0.97 -1.54 -4.42
C LYS A 102 0.05 -2.53 -3.72
N ALA A 103 -0.73 -3.32 -4.49
CA ALA A 103 -1.62 -4.32 -3.93
C ALA A 103 -0.86 -5.42 -3.16
N LEU A 104 0.35 -5.78 -3.59
CA LEU A 104 1.22 -6.72 -2.89
C LEU A 104 1.72 -6.14 -1.56
N SER A 105 2.12 -4.87 -1.54
CA SER A 105 2.50 -4.15 -0.32
C SER A 105 1.33 -4.07 0.67
N ASP A 106 0.13 -3.74 0.20
CA ASP A 106 -1.08 -3.70 1.04
C ASP A 106 -1.41 -5.08 1.65
N ALA A 107 -1.26 -6.17 0.87
CA ALA A 107 -1.47 -7.52 1.35
C ALA A 107 -0.41 -7.94 2.40
N ASN A 108 0.86 -7.61 2.17
CA ASN A 108 1.95 -7.83 3.12
C ASN A 108 1.75 -7.07 4.43
N SER A 109 1.35 -5.81 4.36
CA SER A 109 1.04 -4.98 5.53
C SER A 109 -0.09 -5.59 6.37
N LEU A 110 -1.12 -6.14 5.73
CA LEU A 110 -2.20 -6.85 6.41
C LEU A 110 -1.68 -8.11 7.14
N ILE A 111 -0.81 -8.90 6.51
CA ILE A 111 -0.19 -10.09 7.11
C ILE A 111 0.66 -9.72 8.32
N ILE A 112 1.58 -8.76 8.17
CA ILE A 112 2.47 -8.30 9.25
C ILE A 112 1.65 -7.74 10.42
N THR A 113 0.64 -6.92 10.11
CA THR A 113 -0.26 -6.40 11.15
C THR A 113 -0.97 -7.53 11.89
N ALA A 114 -1.44 -8.56 11.19
CA ALA A 114 -2.07 -9.71 11.83
C ALA A 114 -1.10 -10.52 12.71
N GLN A 115 0.18 -10.59 12.36
CA GLN A 115 1.20 -11.27 13.15
C GLN A 115 1.57 -10.52 14.44
N THR A 116 1.61 -9.19 14.38
CA THR A 116 2.09 -8.35 15.50
C THR A 116 0.98 -7.85 16.42
N ARG A 117 -0.25 -7.82 15.93
CA ARG A 117 -1.44 -7.32 16.63
C ARG A 117 -1.75 -8.05 17.94
N PRO A 118 -1.68 -9.40 18.02
CA PRO A 118 -2.12 -10.12 19.23
C PRO A 118 -1.37 -9.71 20.48
N GLU A 119 -0.05 -9.63 20.44
CA GLU A 119 0.77 -9.26 21.59
C GLU A 119 0.49 -7.83 22.05
N ARG A 120 0.48 -6.89 21.10
CA ARG A 120 0.18 -5.48 21.38
C ARG A 120 -1.22 -5.30 21.95
N ALA A 121 -2.23 -5.91 21.34
CA ALA A 121 -3.61 -5.81 21.80
C ALA A 121 -3.79 -6.38 23.21
N GLN A 122 -3.16 -7.53 23.52
CA GLN A 122 -3.22 -8.14 24.84
C GLN A 122 -2.59 -7.25 25.92
N THR A 123 -1.43 -6.66 25.62
CA THR A 123 -0.75 -5.72 26.52
C THR A 123 -1.59 -4.47 26.78
N GLU A 124 -2.14 -3.87 25.73
CA GLU A 124 -2.99 -2.68 25.85
C GLU A 124 -4.30 -2.99 26.60
N ILE A 125 -4.92 -4.14 26.39
CA ILE A 125 -6.11 -4.57 27.14
C ILE A 125 -5.80 -4.69 28.63
N SER A 126 -4.67 -5.34 28.98
CA SER A 126 -4.29 -5.54 30.38
C SER A 126 -3.99 -4.21 31.09
N ALA A 127 -3.22 -3.31 30.46
CA ALA A 127 -2.96 -1.98 30.98
C ALA A 127 -4.25 -1.15 31.15
N SER A 128 -5.13 -1.21 30.15
CA SER A 128 -6.43 -0.54 30.14
C SER A 128 -7.36 -1.04 31.24
N GLN A 129 -7.40 -2.35 31.49
CA GLN A 129 -8.19 -2.94 32.58
C GLN A 129 -7.68 -2.50 33.95
N ASN A 130 -6.38 -2.49 34.17
CA ASN A 130 -5.77 -1.98 35.39
C ASN A 130 -6.14 -0.50 35.64
N ARG A 131 -6.07 0.33 34.56
CA ARG A 131 -6.47 1.73 34.68
C ARG A 131 -7.93 1.93 35.01
N ILE A 132 -8.86 1.14 34.41
CA ILE A 132 -10.29 1.14 34.77
C ILE A 132 -10.48 0.79 36.25
N GLN A 133 -9.76 -0.20 36.78
CA GLN A 133 -9.84 -0.57 38.19
C GLN A 133 -9.41 0.58 39.12
N GLN A 134 -8.30 1.27 38.76
CA GLN A 134 -7.85 2.47 39.50
C GLN A 134 -8.90 3.57 39.48
N ILE A 135 -9.47 3.89 38.29
CA ILE A 135 -10.51 4.91 38.14
C ILE A 135 -11.74 4.54 38.99
N ASN A 136 -12.17 3.29 38.93
CA ASN A 136 -13.30 2.81 39.75
C ASN A 136 -13.03 2.98 41.26
N GLY A 137 -11.81 2.70 41.72
CA GLY A 137 -11.41 2.94 43.11
C GLY A 137 -11.48 4.41 43.49
N ILE A 138 -10.94 5.30 42.67
CA ILE A 138 -10.97 6.75 42.86
C ILE A 138 -12.42 7.27 42.91
N LEU A 139 -13.26 6.87 41.93
CA LEU A 139 -14.64 7.30 41.86
C LEU A 139 -15.47 6.81 43.06
N LYS A 140 -15.20 5.58 43.53
CA LYS A 140 -15.86 5.01 44.73
C LYS A 140 -15.46 5.70 46.00
N LEU A 141 -14.18 6.03 46.18
CA LEU A 141 -13.66 6.74 47.32
C LEU A 141 -14.06 8.23 47.34
N GLY A 142 -14.35 8.81 46.17
CA GLY A 142 -14.64 10.24 46.01
C GLY A 142 -13.43 11.13 46.26
N LYS A 143 -12.23 10.56 46.28
CA LYS A 143 -10.96 11.25 46.54
C LYS A 143 -9.87 10.74 45.64
N ASN A 144 -9.00 11.65 45.19
CA ASN A 144 -7.76 11.35 44.49
C ASN A 144 -6.60 12.00 45.22
N ASP A 145 -5.57 11.24 45.61
CA ASP A 145 -4.41 11.67 46.41
C ASP A 145 -4.81 12.46 47.66
N GLY A 146 -5.84 11.96 48.39
CA GLY A 146 -6.35 12.57 49.64
C GLY A 146 -7.26 13.79 49.41
N LYS A 147 -7.38 14.33 48.19
CA LYS A 147 -8.24 15.48 47.87
C LYS A 147 -9.61 15.00 47.39
N ALA A 148 -10.68 15.66 47.82
CA ALA A 148 -12.02 15.38 47.33
C ALA A 148 -12.12 15.67 45.82
N LEU A 149 -12.83 14.79 45.09
CA LEU A 149 -13.07 15.00 43.66
C LEU A 149 -14.04 16.14 43.42
N THR A 150 -13.65 17.09 42.55
CA THR A 150 -14.57 18.08 42.03
C THR A 150 -15.53 17.40 41.03
N PRO A 151 -16.72 17.97 40.76
CA PRO A 151 -17.61 17.46 39.74
C PRO A 151 -16.94 17.37 38.36
N ASP A 152 -16.11 18.34 37.98
CA ASP A 152 -15.42 18.39 36.69
C ASP A 152 -14.35 17.29 36.59
N THR A 153 -13.54 17.06 37.65
CA THR A 153 -12.58 15.94 37.68
C THR A 153 -13.27 14.57 37.68
N ARG A 154 -14.43 14.48 38.35
CA ARG A 154 -15.24 13.25 38.29
C ARG A 154 -15.72 12.96 36.85
N ASN A 155 -16.21 13.98 36.15
CA ASN A 155 -16.64 13.86 34.75
C ASN A 155 -15.47 13.47 33.82
N GLN A 156 -14.28 14.03 34.05
CA GLN A 156 -13.07 13.65 33.33
C GLN A 156 -12.74 12.16 33.52
N LEU A 157 -12.77 11.65 34.78
CA LEU A 157 -12.52 10.23 35.06
C LEU A 157 -13.57 9.31 34.40
N VAL A 158 -14.83 9.73 34.35
CA VAL A 158 -15.89 9.00 33.65
C VAL A 158 -15.64 8.98 32.14
N ALA A 159 -15.25 10.10 31.55
CA ALA A 159 -14.87 10.17 30.12
C ALA A 159 -13.62 9.32 29.82
N GLU A 160 -12.62 9.31 30.73
CA GLU A 160 -11.45 8.44 30.61
C GLU A 160 -11.85 6.95 30.62
N GLN A 161 -12.73 6.57 31.55
CA GLN A 161 -13.24 5.20 31.63
C GLN A 161 -13.99 4.79 30.36
N ALA A 162 -14.80 5.67 29.79
CA ALA A 162 -15.53 5.42 28.54
C ALA A 162 -14.58 5.27 27.35
N SER A 163 -13.60 6.17 27.24
CA SER A 163 -12.57 6.12 26.18
C SER A 163 -11.75 4.82 26.23
N ILE A 164 -11.32 4.43 27.44
CA ILE A 164 -10.60 3.16 27.64
C ILE A 164 -11.51 1.96 27.35
N GLY A 165 -12.78 2.02 27.72
CA GLY A 165 -13.75 0.99 27.40
C GLY A 165 -13.92 0.77 25.89
N ALA A 166 -13.99 1.86 25.12
CA ALA A 166 -14.03 1.82 23.65
C ALA A 166 -12.73 1.21 23.07
N LEU A 167 -11.57 1.58 23.62
CA LEU A 167 -10.28 1.00 23.22
C LEU A 167 -10.25 -0.51 23.48
N ILE A 168 -10.64 -0.97 24.66
CA ILE A 168 -10.70 -2.41 24.98
C ILE A 168 -11.60 -3.16 24.00
N ASN A 169 -12.76 -2.60 23.66
CA ASN A 169 -13.68 -3.22 22.73
C ASN A 169 -13.06 -3.34 21.32
N LEU A 170 -12.38 -2.30 20.85
CA LEU A 170 -11.63 -2.33 19.59
C LEU A 170 -10.56 -3.44 19.61
N ARG A 171 -9.71 -3.47 20.66
CA ARG A 171 -8.61 -4.45 20.76
C ARG A 171 -9.13 -5.90 20.87
N ARG A 172 -10.23 -6.11 21.57
CA ARG A 172 -10.88 -7.43 21.63
C ARG A 172 -11.40 -7.87 20.26
N GLN A 173 -12.01 -6.96 19.51
CA GLN A 173 -12.48 -7.26 18.15
C GLN A 173 -11.31 -7.52 17.19
N GLU A 174 -10.22 -6.78 17.33
CA GLU A 174 -8.97 -7.04 16.58
C GLU A 174 -8.43 -8.45 16.84
N LEU A 175 -8.41 -8.88 18.11
CA LEU A 175 -7.98 -10.23 18.46
C LEU A 175 -8.93 -11.29 17.91
N ALA A 176 -10.23 -11.08 18.07
CA ALA A 176 -11.24 -12.04 17.61
C ALA A 176 -11.23 -12.21 16.08
N GLY A 177 -10.97 -11.13 15.34
CA GLY A 177 -10.96 -11.14 13.87
C GLY A 177 -9.57 -11.36 13.24
N ASN A 178 -8.56 -11.53 14.06
CA ASN A 178 -7.16 -11.52 13.57
C ASN A 178 -6.87 -12.62 12.53
N SER A 179 -7.31 -13.85 12.77
CA SER A 179 -7.14 -14.97 11.83
C SER A 179 -7.86 -14.72 10.51
N THR A 180 -9.07 -14.17 10.55
CA THR A 180 -9.86 -13.85 9.35
C THR A 180 -9.15 -12.82 8.47
N LEU A 181 -8.53 -11.80 9.08
CA LEU A 181 -7.76 -10.79 8.34
C LEU A 181 -6.42 -11.36 7.82
N GLN A 182 -5.79 -12.26 8.57
CA GLN A 182 -4.59 -12.97 8.11
C GLN A 182 -4.90 -13.85 6.90
N ASP A 183 -5.99 -14.60 6.93
CA ASP A 183 -6.42 -15.44 5.80
C ASP A 183 -6.71 -14.59 4.55
N LEU A 184 -7.35 -13.43 4.73
CA LEU A 184 -7.57 -12.47 3.64
C LEU A 184 -6.23 -11.93 3.10
N GLY A 185 -5.31 -11.56 3.99
CA GLY A 185 -3.97 -11.09 3.62
C GLY A 185 -3.23 -12.14 2.78
N ASN A 186 -3.17 -13.38 3.25
CA ASN A 186 -2.53 -14.49 2.55
C ASN A 186 -3.18 -14.75 1.18
N ALA A 187 -4.51 -14.82 1.12
CA ALA A 187 -5.21 -15.07 -0.15
C ALA A 187 -5.00 -13.95 -1.17
N ARG A 188 -4.99 -12.68 -0.74
CA ARG A 188 -4.67 -11.54 -1.59
C ARG A 188 -3.22 -11.56 -2.04
N HIS A 189 -2.29 -11.82 -1.13
CA HIS A 189 -0.86 -11.93 -1.43
C HIS A 189 -0.61 -12.96 -2.53
N ASP A 190 -1.13 -14.17 -2.37
CA ASP A 190 -0.93 -15.26 -3.32
C ASP A 190 -1.53 -14.94 -4.69
N LEU A 191 -2.73 -14.34 -4.72
CA LEU A 191 -3.37 -13.91 -5.97
C LEU A 191 -2.56 -12.84 -6.69
N VAL A 192 -2.13 -11.82 -5.95
CA VAL A 192 -1.37 -10.70 -6.53
C VAL A 192 0.00 -11.17 -6.99
N LEU A 193 0.66 -12.04 -6.25
CA LEU A 193 1.94 -12.62 -6.64
C LEU A 193 1.83 -13.40 -7.97
N GLU A 194 0.79 -14.23 -8.13
CA GLU A 194 0.54 -14.96 -9.39
C GLU A 194 0.28 -13.98 -10.55
N LYS A 195 -0.53 -12.93 -10.32
CA LYS A 195 -0.81 -11.89 -11.33
C LYS A 195 0.47 -11.15 -11.72
N THR A 196 1.29 -10.77 -10.76
CA THR A 196 2.56 -10.08 -10.99
C THR A 196 3.51 -10.96 -11.81
N THR A 197 3.66 -12.23 -11.42
CA THR A 197 4.54 -13.17 -12.14
C THR A 197 4.13 -13.32 -13.61
N ARG A 198 2.83 -13.43 -13.89
CA ARG A 198 2.32 -13.54 -15.27
C ARG A 198 2.47 -12.25 -16.05
N LEU A 199 2.25 -11.12 -15.39
CA LEU A 199 2.39 -9.79 -16.01
C LEU A 199 3.85 -9.49 -16.34
N ASP A 200 4.77 -9.82 -15.45
CA ASP A 200 6.21 -9.65 -15.68
C ASP A 200 6.68 -10.46 -16.89
N GLN A 201 6.21 -11.71 -17.03
CA GLN A 201 6.48 -12.51 -18.20
C GLN A 201 5.88 -11.90 -19.46
N GLU A 202 4.62 -11.43 -19.41
CA GLU A 202 3.96 -10.77 -20.56
C GLU A 202 4.72 -9.50 -20.97
N ILE A 203 5.20 -8.68 -20.04
CA ILE A 203 5.99 -7.47 -20.29
C ILE A 203 7.31 -7.83 -20.99
N GLN A 204 8.01 -8.85 -20.51
CA GLN A 204 9.27 -9.32 -21.13
C GLN A 204 9.05 -9.83 -22.55
N ASP A 205 8.00 -10.63 -22.73
CA ASP A 205 7.64 -11.21 -24.05
C ASP A 205 7.20 -10.11 -25.04
N LEU A 206 6.43 -9.10 -24.57
CA LEU A 206 6.04 -7.92 -25.35
C LEU A 206 7.27 -7.14 -25.78
N GLN A 207 8.22 -6.88 -24.88
CA GLN A 207 9.45 -6.20 -25.20
C GLN A 207 10.23 -6.96 -26.30
N THR A 208 10.33 -8.27 -26.17
CA THR A 208 10.98 -9.13 -27.15
C THR A 208 10.28 -9.06 -28.50
N LEU A 209 8.96 -9.12 -28.52
CA LEU A 209 8.17 -9.04 -29.76
C LEU A 209 8.30 -7.66 -30.44
N ILE A 210 8.27 -6.58 -29.67
CA ILE A 210 8.50 -5.21 -30.17
C ILE A 210 9.87 -5.12 -30.86
N ASN A 211 10.91 -5.63 -30.18
CA ASN A 211 12.27 -5.62 -30.68
C ASN A 211 12.40 -6.40 -32.00
N GLN A 212 11.81 -7.61 -32.06
CA GLN A 212 11.80 -8.44 -33.27
C GLN A 212 11.12 -7.73 -34.44
N LYS A 213 9.94 -7.12 -34.21
CA LYS A 213 9.21 -6.40 -35.24
C LYS A 213 9.93 -5.14 -35.72
N ARG A 214 10.56 -4.37 -34.83
CA ARG A 214 11.38 -3.22 -35.18
C ARG A 214 12.57 -3.63 -36.05
N LEU A 215 13.25 -4.71 -35.65
CA LEU A 215 14.37 -5.24 -36.40
C LEU A 215 13.95 -5.66 -37.82
N ALA A 216 12.83 -6.43 -37.93
CA ALA A 216 12.29 -6.87 -39.20
C ALA A 216 11.91 -5.69 -40.12
N GLN A 217 11.26 -4.65 -39.58
CA GLN A 217 10.92 -3.43 -40.33
C GLN A 217 12.17 -2.68 -40.82
N SER A 218 13.19 -2.57 -39.95
CA SER A 218 14.45 -1.93 -40.35
C SER A 218 15.16 -2.72 -41.43
N GLN A 219 15.25 -4.03 -41.33
CA GLN A 219 15.83 -4.90 -42.35
C GLN A 219 15.07 -4.83 -43.70
N GLU A 220 13.75 -4.84 -43.67
CA GLU A 220 12.90 -4.68 -44.85
C GLU A 220 13.17 -3.31 -45.52
N THR A 221 13.27 -2.24 -44.71
CA THR A 221 13.57 -0.90 -45.23
C THR A 221 14.93 -0.85 -45.88
N VAL A 222 15.98 -1.39 -45.24
CA VAL A 222 17.34 -1.48 -45.81
C VAL A 222 17.35 -2.25 -47.11
N THR A 223 16.64 -3.40 -47.15
CA THR A 223 16.54 -4.24 -48.35
C THR A 223 15.83 -3.51 -49.50
N LYS A 224 14.71 -2.86 -49.25
CA LYS A 224 14.00 -2.05 -50.24
C LYS A 224 14.87 -0.93 -50.80
N GLN A 225 15.54 -0.17 -49.95
CA GLN A 225 16.39 0.95 -50.34
C GLN A 225 17.63 0.48 -51.10
N SER A 226 18.21 -0.66 -50.73
CA SER A 226 19.37 -1.21 -51.49
C SER A 226 18.95 -1.70 -52.88
N LEU A 227 17.75 -2.29 -53.03
CA LEU A 227 17.18 -2.68 -54.32
C LEU A 227 16.85 -1.46 -55.19
N GLU A 228 16.33 -0.39 -54.61
CA GLU A 228 16.06 0.86 -55.33
C GLU A 228 17.37 1.53 -55.74
N ALA A 229 18.40 1.51 -54.91
CA ALA A 229 19.73 1.99 -55.25
C ALA A 229 20.34 1.22 -56.46
N GLN A 230 20.19 -0.09 -56.48
CA GLN A 230 20.65 -0.93 -57.62
C GLN A 230 19.87 -0.66 -58.91
N LYS A 231 18.55 -0.39 -58.84
CA LYS A 231 17.74 -0.05 -59.99
C LYS A 231 17.98 1.35 -60.55
N ALA A 232 18.36 2.27 -59.70
CA ALA A 232 18.64 3.67 -60.04
C ALA A 232 19.92 3.88 -60.91
N GLY A 233 20.61 2.85 -61.27
CA GLY A 233 21.80 2.70 -62.08
C GLY A 233 22.29 3.96 -62.77
N GLY A 234 23.40 4.57 -62.34
CA GLY A 234 24.20 5.49 -63.14
C GLY A 234 23.92 7.00 -62.99
N SER A 235 22.84 7.43 -62.39
CA SER A 235 22.62 8.84 -62.10
C SER A 235 23.30 9.18 -60.75
N SER A 236 24.35 10.02 -60.79
CA SER A 236 25.21 10.27 -59.65
C SER A 236 24.50 10.84 -58.40
N VAL A 237 23.41 11.58 -58.58
CA VAL A 237 22.59 12.16 -57.48
C VAL A 237 21.74 11.06 -56.81
N LEU A 238 21.03 10.23 -57.55
CA LEU A 238 20.22 9.14 -57.05
C LEU A 238 21.06 8.06 -56.33
N ALA A 239 22.26 7.78 -56.84
CA ALA A 239 23.18 6.84 -56.20
C ALA A 239 23.72 7.40 -54.87
N THR A 240 23.96 8.70 -54.79
CA THR A 240 24.42 9.37 -53.55
C THR A 240 23.29 9.41 -52.49
N GLU A 241 22.06 9.74 -52.89
CA GLU A 241 20.91 9.73 -52.02
C GLU A 241 20.60 8.32 -51.49
N SER A 242 20.63 7.31 -52.36
CA SER A 242 20.42 5.91 -51.98
C SER A 242 21.51 5.42 -51.00
N ALA A 243 22.78 5.75 -51.26
CA ALA A 243 23.88 5.43 -50.33
C ALA A 243 23.71 6.13 -48.97
N THR A 244 23.18 7.34 -48.96
CA THR A 244 22.87 8.09 -47.73
C THR A 244 21.73 7.44 -46.99
N ASN A 245 20.64 7.02 -47.68
CA ASN A 245 19.49 6.34 -47.08
C ASN A 245 19.88 4.98 -46.50
N VAL A 246 20.76 4.22 -47.13
CA VAL A 246 21.29 2.96 -46.56
C VAL A 246 22.07 3.24 -45.28
N LYS A 247 22.94 4.29 -45.24
CA LYS A 247 23.67 4.67 -44.02
C LYS A 247 22.72 5.12 -42.89
N LEU A 248 21.65 5.88 -43.20
CA LEU A 248 20.66 6.31 -42.24
C LEU A 248 19.88 5.12 -41.69
N SER A 249 19.53 4.14 -42.52
CA SER A 249 18.84 2.92 -42.11
C SER A 249 19.71 2.05 -41.20
N ASP A 250 21.01 1.92 -41.52
CA ASP A 250 21.96 1.22 -40.64
C ASP A 250 22.13 1.95 -39.29
N TYR A 251 22.19 3.30 -39.32
CA TYR A 251 22.20 4.10 -38.09
C TYR A 251 20.92 3.91 -37.28
N LEU A 252 19.74 3.89 -37.93
CA LEU A 252 18.45 3.65 -37.28
C LEU A 252 18.42 2.27 -36.63
N LEU A 253 18.94 1.24 -37.30
CA LEU A 253 19.02 -0.12 -36.77
C LEU A 253 19.87 -0.14 -35.50
N ARG A 254 21.07 0.42 -35.50
CA ARG A 254 21.96 0.50 -34.34
C ARG A 254 21.34 1.30 -33.18
N SER A 255 20.63 2.39 -33.50
CA SER A 255 19.93 3.20 -32.52
C SER A 255 18.76 2.43 -31.88
N THR A 256 18.05 1.62 -32.68
CA THR A 256 16.98 0.74 -32.20
C THR A 256 17.54 -0.32 -31.26
N ASP A 257 18.66 -0.97 -31.61
CA ASP A 257 19.32 -1.95 -30.75
C ASP A 257 19.75 -1.33 -29.41
N ARG A 258 20.33 -0.12 -29.47
CA ARG A 258 20.72 0.60 -28.26
C ARG A 258 19.54 1.01 -27.39
N LEU A 259 18.44 1.46 -28.01
CA LEU A 259 17.20 1.76 -27.31
C LEU A 259 16.65 0.52 -26.60
N ASN A 260 16.67 -0.62 -27.27
CA ASN A 260 16.23 -1.90 -26.72
C ASN A 260 17.07 -2.32 -25.50
N GLU A 261 18.39 -2.20 -25.61
CA GLU A 261 19.31 -2.48 -24.50
C GLU A 261 19.03 -1.58 -23.30
N LEU A 262 18.89 -0.27 -23.52
CA LEU A 262 18.58 0.70 -22.48
C LEU A 262 17.21 0.45 -21.83
N THR A 263 16.22 0.04 -22.62
CA THR A 263 14.88 -0.30 -22.10
C THR A 263 14.95 -1.53 -21.20
N GLN A 264 15.68 -2.57 -21.59
CA GLN A 264 15.89 -3.76 -20.74
C GLN A 264 16.63 -3.41 -19.45
N GLN A 265 17.68 -2.56 -19.52
CA GLN A 265 18.39 -2.09 -18.34
C GLN A 265 17.48 -1.30 -17.41
N ASN A 266 16.62 -0.43 -17.95
CA ASN A 266 15.67 0.36 -17.19
C ASN A 266 14.65 -0.54 -16.46
N LEU A 267 14.09 -1.53 -17.15
CA LEU A 267 13.17 -2.51 -16.54
C LEU A 267 13.84 -3.26 -15.38
N LYS A 268 15.06 -3.76 -15.60
CA LYS A 268 15.82 -4.45 -14.56
C LYS A 268 16.09 -3.54 -13.35
N THR A 269 16.47 -2.30 -13.60
CA THR A 269 16.74 -1.32 -12.54
C THR A 269 15.47 -0.97 -11.76
N ARG A 270 14.32 -0.84 -12.43
CA ARG A 270 13.03 -0.63 -11.77
C ARG A 270 12.67 -1.81 -10.89
N GLN A 271 12.77 -3.05 -11.37
CA GLN A 271 12.52 -4.25 -10.57
C GLN A 271 13.42 -4.32 -9.32
N GLN A 272 14.69 -3.94 -9.47
CA GLN A 272 15.62 -3.86 -8.34
C GLN A 272 15.20 -2.78 -7.34
N LEU A 273 14.83 -1.59 -7.82
CA LEU A 273 14.35 -0.48 -6.98
C LEU A 273 13.10 -0.89 -6.21
N ASP A 274 12.14 -1.54 -6.88
CA ASP A 274 10.90 -1.99 -6.26
C ASP A 274 11.18 -3.04 -5.16
N SER A 275 12.08 -3.99 -5.43
CA SER A 275 12.50 -4.99 -4.44
C SER A 275 13.17 -4.33 -3.22
N VAL A 276 14.03 -3.34 -3.42
CA VAL A 276 14.67 -2.59 -2.33
C VAL A 276 13.64 -1.79 -1.54
N THR A 277 12.71 -1.11 -2.23
CA THR A 277 11.65 -0.32 -1.60
C THR A 277 10.73 -1.21 -0.74
N GLN A 278 10.36 -2.40 -1.23
CA GLN A 278 9.58 -3.37 -0.44
C GLN A 278 10.34 -3.86 0.79
N SER A 279 11.65 -4.11 0.63
CA SER A 279 12.49 -4.53 1.75
C SER A 279 12.64 -3.44 2.81
N ASP A 280 12.77 -2.19 2.39
CA ASP A 280 12.85 -1.01 3.25
C ASP A 280 11.55 -0.79 4.03
N GLN A 281 10.40 -0.86 3.35
CA GLN A 281 9.09 -0.81 4.00
C GLN A 281 8.90 -1.92 5.04
N ALA A 282 9.28 -3.15 4.71
CA ALA A 282 9.19 -4.28 5.65
C ALA A 282 10.10 -4.08 6.87
N LEU A 283 11.29 -3.49 6.69
CA LEU A 283 12.19 -3.15 7.78
C LEU A 283 11.64 -2.02 8.65
N ASP A 284 11.08 -0.97 8.06
CA ASP A 284 10.47 0.15 8.79
C ASP A 284 9.27 -0.32 9.64
N GLU A 285 8.45 -1.23 9.11
CA GLU A 285 7.36 -1.85 9.85
C GLU A 285 7.88 -2.68 11.03
N GLN A 286 8.94 -3.49 10.83
CA GLN A 286 9.58 -4.27 11.89
C GLN A 286 10.20 -3.36 12.96
N ILE A 287 10.87 -2.28 12.56
CA ILE A 287 11.46 -1.29 13.48
C ILE A 287 10.37 -0.58 14.28
N SER A 288 9.25 -0.23 13.65
CA SER A 288 8.10 0.39 14.32
C SER A 288 7.51 -0.52 15.40
N VAL A 289 7.37 -1.81 15.10
CA VAL A 289 6.93 -2.83 16.06
C VAL A 289 7.90 -2.96 17.22
N LEU A 290 9.21 -3.05 16.95
CA LEU A 290 10.25 -3.16 17.97
C LEU A 290 10.32 -1.92 18.85
N LYS A 291 10.22 -0.71 18.29
CA LYS A 291 10.17 0.55 19.07
C LYS A 291 8.94 0.60 19.97
N GLY A 292 7.78 0.17 19.47
CA GLY A 292 6.56 0.04 20.29
C GLY A 292 6.74 -0.92 21.46
N SER A 293 7.36 -2.06 21.25
CA SER A 293 7.66 -3.06 22.28
C SER A 293 8.68 -2.55 23.31
N LEU A 294 9.74 -1.86 22.87
CA LEU A 294 10.77 -1.30 23.76
C LEU A 294 10.26 -0.13 24.62
N LEU A 295 9.33 0.69 24.12
CA LEU A 295 8.69 1.74 24.90
C LEU A 295 7.78 1.17 26.00
N LEU A 296 7.11 0.04 25.72
CA LEU A 296 6.27 -0.65 26.71
C LEU A 296 7.09 -1.41 27.77
N SER A 297 8.34 -1.79 27.48
CA SER A 297 9.22 -2.46 28.46
C SER A 297 9.87 -1.52 29.49
N LYS A 298 9.71 -0.19 29.33
CA LYS A 298 10.25 0.85 30.23
C LYS A 298 9.19 1.49 31.14
N ILE A 299 7.93 1.03 31.07
CA ILE A 299 6.84 1.39 31.97
C ILE A 299 6.59 0.25 32.96
#